data_7509668ce4dca9ee8cf7a26027989321
#
_entry.id   7509668ce4dca9ee8cf7a26027989321
#
_cell.length_a   1.000
_cell.length_b   1.000
_cell.length_c   1.000
_cell.angle_alpha   90.00
_cell.angle_beta   90.00
_cell.angle_gamma   90.00
#
_symmetry.space_group_name_H-M   'P 1'
#
loop_
_entity.id
_entity.type
_entity.pdbx_description
1 polymer ?
#
loop_
_entity_poly.entity_id
_entity_poly.type
_entity_poly.pdbx_seq_one_letter_code
_entity_poly.pdbx_strand_id
1 'polypeptide(L)'
;MKYIIYCRKSSESEDRQALSIESQESEMLQIAKKLTLPVVALLKESKSAKKEGRPVFNQMLKMISSGKADAILCWKMDRLARNFIDGGKIIDLLQRGVIQEIHTYEGIHSPSDNVLMLAMHFGMANQYIRDLSTNVKRG
;
A
#
# COMPACT_ATOMS: atom_id res chain seq x y z
N MET A 1 -17.37 7.59 -0.78
CA MET A 1 -16.21 6.68 -0.63
C MET A 1 -15.61 6.86 0.75
N LYS A 2 -15.33 5.77 1.45
CA LYS A 2 -14.80 5.81 2.82
C LYS A 2 -13.33 5.40 2.81
N TYR A 3 -12.45 6.24 3.37
CA TYR A 3 -11.00 6.08 3.30
C TYR A 3 -10.42 5.59 4.62
N ILE A 4 -9.43 4.71 4.52
CA ILE A 4 -8.54 4.38 5.62
C ILE A 4 -7.21 5.04 5.34
N ILE A 5 -6.67 5.80 6.31
CA ILE A 5 -5.30 6.29 6.24
C ILE A 5 -4.40 5.20 6.81
N TYR A 6 -3.40 4.81 6.03
CA TYR A 6 -2.42 3.80 6.45
C TYR A 6 -1.01 4.39 6.41
N CYS A 7 -0.34 4.37 7.56
CA CYS A 7 1.02 4.88 7.72
C CYS A 7 1.92 3.75 8.20
N ARG A 8 3.06 3.60 7.56
CA ARG A 8 4.00 2.53 7.91
C ARG A 8 5.43 3.04 7.91
N LYS A 9 6.19 2.59 8.90
CA LYS A 9 7.63 2.82 8.96
C LYS A 9 8.32 1.48 9.22
N SER A 10 9.36 1.19 8.44
CA SER A 10 10.22 0.06 8.68
C SER A 10 11.42 0.48 9.51
N SER A 11 11.96 -0.43 10.30
CA SER A 11 13.23 -0.22 11.00
C SER A 11 14.43 -0.46 10.08
N GLU A 12 14.21 -0.86 8.84
CA GLU A 12 15.26 -1.18 7.90
C GLU A 12 15.97 0.08 7.39
N SER A 13 17.28 -0.05 7.10
CA SER A 13 18.09 1.08 6.67
C SER A 13 17.62 1.71 5.36
N GLU A 14 16.96 0.95 4.52
CA GLU A 14 16.42 1.44 3.26
C GLU A 14 15.33 2.50 3.42
N ASP A 15 14.71 2.55 4.61
CA ASP A 15 13.68 3.52 4.92
C ASP A 15 14.21 4.76 5.62
N ARG A 16 15.52 4.97 5.64
CA ARG A 16 16.13 6.13 6.30
C ARG A 16 15.61 7.47 5.78
N GLN A 17 15.28 7.53 4.50
CA GLN A 17 14.79 8.75 3.87
C GLN A 17 13.27 8.83 3.82
N ALA A 18 12.59 7.80 4.33
CA ALA A 18 11.15 7.79 4.37
C ALA A 18 10.66 8.74 5.48
N LEU A 19 9.49 9.31 5.27
CA LEU A 19 8.86 10.12 6.30
C LEU A 19 8.54 9.26 7.53
N SER A 20 8.66 9.85 8.71
CA SER A 20 8.19 9.21 9.94
C SER A 20 6.68 8.94 9.84
N ILE A 21 6.19 8.06 10.71
CA ILE A 21 4.74 7.79 10.77
C ILE A 21 3.97 9.08 11.04
N GLU A 22 4.48 9.92 11.95
CA GLU A 22 3.84 11.19 12.30
C GLU A 22 3.78 12.15 11.12
N SER A 23 4.85 12.20 10.33
CA SER A 23 4.89 13.05 9.13
C SER A 23 3.95 12.51 8.05
N GLN A 24 3.90 11.20 7.85
CA GLN A 24 2.96 10.59 6.92
C GLN A 24 1.51 10.90 7.33
N GLU A 25 1.20 10.74 8.62
CA GLU A 25 -0.12 11.04 9.15
C GLU A 25 -0.51 12.49 8.87
N SER A 26 0.38 13.44 9.16
CA SER A 26 0.15 14.86 8.94
C SER A 26 -0.14 15.17 7.47
N GLU A 27 0.69 14.63 6.56
CA GLU A 27 0.52 14.83 5.13
C GLU A 27 -0.80 14.24 4.63
N MET A 28 -1.15 13.04 5.08
CA MET A 28 -2.37 12.36 4.65
C MET A 28 -3.61 13.07 5.18
N LEU A 29 -3.57 13.54 6.42
CA LEU A 29 -4.69 14.32 6.99
C LEU A 29 -4.88 15.64 6.26
N GLN A 30 -3.80 16.30 5.82
CA GLN A 30 -3.89 17.52 5.03
C GLN A 30 -4.56 17.25 3.67
N ILE A 31 -4.19 16.17 3.01
CA ILE A 31 -4.81 15.78 1.74
C ILE A 31 -6.29 15.48 1.94
N ALA A 32 -6.62 14.71 2.99
CA ALA A 32 -8.00 14.38 3.28
C ALA A 32 -8.84 15.64 3.54
N LYS A 33 -8.30 16.59 4.27
CA LYS A 33 -8.98 17.85 4.56
C LYS A 33 -9.15 18.69 3.30
N LYS A 34 -8.08 18.82 2.51
CA LYS A 34 -8.08 19.63 1.29
C LYS A 34 -9.09 19.11 0.27
N LEU A 35 -9.18 17.80 0.12
CA LEU A 35 -10.04 17.15 -0.86
C LEU A 35 -11.39 16.70 -0.28
N THR A 36 -11.62 16.97 1.00
CA THR A 36 -12.85 16.59 1.71
C THR A 36 -13.11 15.09 1.61
N LEU A 37 -12.09 14.27 1.89
CA LEU A 37 -12.20 12.82 1.85
C LEU A 37 -12.73 12.29 3.19
N PRO A 38 -13.79 11.48 3.19
CA PRO A 38 -14.30 10.88 4.43
C PRO A 38 -13.35 9.81 4.95
N VAL A 39 -12.68 10.08 6.07
CA VAL A 39 -11.74 9.14 6.70
C VAL A 39 -12.43 8.42 7.85
N VAL A 40 -12.49 7.09 7.78
CA VAL A 40 -13.16 6.27 8.79
C VAL A 40 -12.18 5.62 9.77
N ALA A 41 -10.90 5.55 9.44
CA ALA A 41 -9.87 4.97 10.31
C ALA A 41 -8.49 5.50 9.97
N LEU A 42 -7.63 5.57 10.99
CA LEU A 42 -6.23 5.91 10.86
C LEU A 42 -5.42 4.76 11.46
N LEU A 43 -4.66 4.06 10.63
CA LEU A 43 -3.91 2.87 11.03
C LEU A 43 -2.42 3.12 10.88
N LYS A 44 -1.65 2.69 11.87
CA LYS A 44 -0.21 2.91 11.92
C LYS A 44 0.50 1.59 12.19
N GLU A 45 1.57 1.33 11.44
CA GLU A 45 2.32 0.08 11.57
C GLU A 45 3.82 0.32 11.49
N SER A 46 4.58 -0.33 12.37
CA SER A 46 6.03 -0.18 12.45
C SER A 46 6.78 -1.41 11.97
N LYS A 47 6.15 -2.24 11.12
CA LYS A 47 6.78 -3.45 10.61
C LYS A 47 7.11 -3.35 9.13
N SER A 48 8.15 -4.10 8.70
CA SER A 48 8.59 -4.11 7.32
C SER A 48 7.50 -4.62 6.38
N ALA A 49 7.33 -3.93 5.26
CA ALA A 49 6.42 -4.34 4.18
C ALA A 49 6.98 -5.47 3.33
N LYS A 50 8.23 -5.89 3.55
CA LYS A 50 8.84 -7.01 2.83
C LYS A 50 8.35 -8.36 3.33
N LYS A 51 7.88 -8.42 4.56
CA LYS A 51 7.38 -9.65 5.18
C LYS A 51 5.86 -9.58 5.30
N GLU A 52 5.20 -10.72 5.06
CA GLU A 52 3.77 -10.82 5.32
C GLU A 52 3.52 -10.97 6.83
N GLY A 53 2.26 -11.00 7.24
CA GLY A 53 1.91 -11.18 8.64
C GLY A 53 1.85 -9.89 9.43
N ARG A 54 1.68 -8.75 8.78
CA ARG A 54 1.54 -7.47 9.43
C ARG A 54 0.11 -7.31 9.97
N PRO A 55 -0.06 -7.27 11.30
CA PRO A 55 -1.42 -7.28 11.88
C PRO A 55 -2.26 -6.07 11.51
N VAL A 56 -1.66 -4.88 11.43
CA VAL A 56 -2.41 -3.65 11.09
C VAL A 56 -2.82 -3.66 9.61
N PHE A 57 -1.93 -4.08 8.74
CA PHE A 57 -2.24 -4.24 7.31
C PHE A 57 -3.40 -5.22 7.12
N ASN A 58 -3.35 -6.36 7.82
CA ASN A 58 -4.39 -7.37 7.75
C ASN A 58 -5.73 -6.84 8.28
N GLN A 59 -5.70 -6.03 9.33
CA GLN A 59 -6.88 -5.36 9.86
C GLN A 59 -7.51 -4.44 8.80
N MET A 60 -6.67 -3.67 8.11
CA MET A 60 -7.12 -2.78 7.04
C MET A 60 -7.84 -3.58 5.93
N LEU A 61 -7.22 -4.67 5.47
CA LEU A 61 -7.81 -5.51 4.43
C LEU A 61 -9.14 -6.11 4.89
N LYS A 62 -9.23 -6.49 6.15
CA LYS A 62 -10.46 -7.02 6.72
C LYS A 62 -11.58 -5.97 6.74
N MET A 63 -11.26 -4.75 7.11
CA MET A 63 -12.23 -3.65 7.08
C MET A 63 -12.75 -3.40 5.68
N ILE A 64 -11.85 -3.40 4.70
CA ILE A 64 -12.22 -3.21 3.29
C ILE A 64 -13.07 -4.35 2.78
N SER A 65 -12.70 -5.59 3.07
CA SER A 65 -13.42 -6.76 2.62
C SER A 65 -14.80 -6.86 3.26
N SER A 66 -14.99 -6.32 4.45
CA SER A 66 -16.30 -6.32 5.13
C SER A 66 -17.16 -5.11 4.79
N GLY A 67 -16.69 -4.22 3.92
CA GLY A 67 -17.46 -3.06 3.49
C GLY A 67 -17.40 -1.86 4.42
N LYS A 68 -16.55 -1.89 5.45
CA LYS A 68 -16.41 -0.76 6.38
C LYS A 68 -15.65 0.39 5.75
N ALA A 69 -14.84 0.12 4.73
CA ALA A 69 -14.12 1.12 3.96
C ALA A 69 -13.96 0.61 2.53
N ASP A 70 -13.67 1.51 1.60
CA ASP A 70 -13.57 1.15 0.17
C ASP A 70 -12.40 1.86 -0.52
N ALA A 71 -11.60 2.64 0.21
CA ALA A 71 -10.45 3.34 -0.35
C ALA A 71 -9.31 3.46 0.67
N ILE A 72 -8.11 3.62 0.17
CA ILE A 72 -6.91 3.76 1.00
C ILE A 72 -6.23 5.08 0.68
N LEU A 73 -5.76 5.77 1.72
CA LEU A 73 -4.95 6.96 1.60
C LEU A 73 -3.62 6.69 2.30
N CYS A 74 -2.52 6.71 1.55
CA CYS A 74 -1.19 6.43 2.08
C CYS A 74 -0.14 7.31 1.40
N TRP A 75 1.05 7.39 2.00
CA TRP A 75 2.13 8.24 1.48
C TRP A 75 2.57 7.79 0.09
N LYS A 76 2.92 6.51 -0.05
CA LYS A 76 3.32 5.90 -1.32
C LYS A 76 2.85 4.46 -1.36
N MET A 77 2.80 3.88 -2.54
CA MET A 77 2.38 2.49 -2.70
C MET A 77 3.27 1.52 -1.93
N ASP A 78 4.57 1.77 -1.84
CA ASP A 78 5.49 0.90 -1.10
C ASP A 78 5.27 0.93 0.42
N ARG A 79 4.48 1.88 0.92
CA ARG A 79 4.03 1.85 2.33
C ARG A 79 2.93 0.81 2.54
N LEU A 80 2.25 0.40 1.48
CA LEU A 80 1.26 -0.67 1.57
C LEU A 80 1.91 -2.04 1.54
N ALA A 81 2.74 -2.31 0.53
CA ALA A 81 3.33 -3.63 0.34
C ALA A 81 4.59 -3.55 -0.50
N ARG A 82 5.50 -4.53 -0.31
CA ARG A 82 6.71 -4.69 -1.12
C ARG A 82 6.97 -6.15 -1.47
N ASN A 83 6.13 -7.07 -1.01
CA ASN A 83 6.24 -8.50 -1.34
C ASN A 83 5.07 -8.92 -2.24
N PHE A 84 5.22 -10.08 -2.90
CA PHE A 84 4.22 -10.55 -3.86
C PHE A 84 2.90 -10.93 -3.21
N ILE A 85 2.93 -11.44 -1.99
CA ILE A 85 1.71 -11.91 -1.33
C ILE A 85 0.81 -10.73 -0.97
N ASP A 86 1.35 -9.77 -0.23
CA ASP A 86 0.57 -8.60 0.21
C ASP A 86 0.23 -7.68 -0.97
N GLY A 87 1.19 -7.45 -1.87
CA GLY A 87 0.95 -6.65 -3.08
C GLY A 87 -0.10 -7.29 -3.98
N GLY A 88 -0.06 -8.61 -4.11
CA GLY A 88 -1.05 -9.34 -4.88
C GLY A 88 -2.45 -9.22 -4.30
N LYS A 89 -2.58 -9.23 -2.98
CA LYS A 89 -3.88 -9.02 -2.32
C LYS A 89 -4.45 -7.64 -2.64
N ILE A 90 -3.61 -6.60 -2.59
CA ILE A 90 -4.04 -5.24 -2.91
C ILE A 90 -4.46 -5.13 -4.37
N ILE A 91 -3.65 -5.66 -5.29
CA ILE A 91 -3.95 -5.63 -6.72
C ILE A 91 -5.27 -6.35 -7.00
N ASP A 92 -5.46 -7.53 -6.42
CA ASP A 92 -6.69 -8.29 -6.59
C ASP A 92 -7.92 -7.52 -6.11
N LEU A 93 -7.86 -6.96 -4.91
CA LEU A 93 -8.96 -6.19 -4.36
C LEU A 93 -9.26 -4.94 -5.19
N LEU A 94 -8.22 -4.28 -5.71
CA LEU A 94 -8.39 -3.10 -6.55
C LEU A 94 -9.03 -3.48 -7.88
N GLN A 95 -8.59 -4.55 -8.52
CA GLN A 95 -9.14 -4.97 -9.81
C GLN A 95 -10.56 -5.46 -9.72
N ARG A 96 -10.94 -6.08 -8.60
CA ARG A 96 -12.33 -6.49 -8.37
C ARG A 96 -13.23 -5.34 -7.93
N GLY A 97 -12.68 -4.16 -7.72
CA GLY A 97 -13.45 -3.00 -7.28
C GLY A 97 -13.82 -3.01 -5.80
N VAL A 98 -13.29 -3.93 -5.01
CA VAL A 98 -13.47 -3.96 -3.55
C VAL A 98 -12.71 -2.78 -2.93
N ILE A 99 -11.50 -2.54 -3.40
CA ILE A 99 -10.82 -1.26 -3.20
C ILE A 99 -11.16 -0.40 -4.42
N GLN A 100 -11.80 0.73 -4.21
CA GLN A 100 -12.22 1.60 -5.30
C GLN A 100 -11.18 2.65 -5.66
N GLU A 101 -10.28 2.97 -4.72
CA GLU A 101 -9.25 3.97 -4.97
C GLU A 101 -8.10 3.79 -3.97
N ILE A 102 -6.87 3.96 -4.45
CA ILE A 102 -5.70 4.13 -3.59
C ILE A 102 -5.13 5.50 -3.92
N HIS A 103 -5.23 6.43 -2.96
CA HIS A 103 -4.75 7.79 -3.12
C HIS A 103 -3.42 7.92 -2.41
N THR A 104 -2.38 8.32 -3.16
CA THR A 104 -1.06 8.53 -2.60
C THR A 104 -0.63 9.97 -2.81
N TYR A 105 0.46 10.34 -2.17
CA TYR A 105 1.10 11.63 -2.42
C TYR A 105 1.41 11.84 -3.91
N GLU A 106 1.74 10.77 -4.64
CA GLU A 106 2.12 10.86 -6.05
C GLU A 106 0.95 10.80 -7.02
N GLY A 107 -0.22 10.35 -6.58
CA GLY A 107 -1.39 10.27 -7.46
C GLY A 107 -2.41 9.24 -7.00
N ILE A 108 -3.36 8.97 -7.87
CA ILE A 108 -4.49 8.11 -7.57
C ILE A 108 -4.41 6.85 -8.44
N HIS A 109 -4.67 5.70 -7.81
CA HIS A 109 -4.75 4.41 -8.49
C HIS A 109 -6.19 3.90 -8.41
N SER A 110 -6.67 3.32 -9.51
CA SER A 110 -8.06 2.91 -9.66
C SER A 110 -8.15 1.46 -10.14
N PRO A 111 -9.35 0.83 -10.09
CA PRO A 111 -9.53 -0.53 -10.60
C PRO A 111 -9.14 -0.75 -12.06
N SER A 112 -9.13 0.32 -12.86
CA SER A 112 -8.77 0.25 -14.28
C SER A 112 -7.26 0.34 -14.53
N ASP A 113 -6.44 0.53 -13.50
CA ASP A 113 -4.99 0.64 -13.65
C ASP A 113 -4.40 -0.67 -14.15
N ASN A 114 -3.32 -0.56 -14.94
CA ASN A 114 -2.59 -1.72 -15.47
C ASN A 114 -1.89 -2.48 -14.34
N VAL A 115 -2.04 -3.81 -14.33
CA VAL A 115 -1.45 -4.67 -13.29
C VAL A 115 0.06 -4.53 -13.23
N LEU A 116 0.73 -4.45 -14.38
CA LEU A 116 2.18 -4.32 -14.41
C LEU A 116 2.64 -3.01 -13.78
N MET A 117 1.94 -1.92 -14.05
CA MET A 117 2.24 -0.63 -13.43
C MET A 117 2.06 -0.69 -11.92
N LEU A 118 0.99 -1.33 -11.44
CA LEU A 118 0.75 -1.51 -10.01
C LEU A 118 1.88 -2.32 -9.37
N ALA A 119 2.29 -3.41 -10.02
CA ALA A 119 3.40 -4.23 -9.54
C ALA A 119 4.70 -3.42 -9.43
N MET A 120 4.95 -2.55 -10.40
CA MET A 120 6.13 -1.68 -10.38
C MET A 120 6.07 -0.68 -9.22
N HIS A 121 4.91 -0.10 -8.97
CA HIS A 121 4.73 0.83 -7.84
C HIS A 121 4.95 0.13 -6.49
N PHE A 122 4.61 -1.14 -6.39
CA PHE A 122 4.89 -1.94 -5.19
C PHE A 122 6.34 -2.43 -5.11
N GLY A 123 7.14 -2.20 -6.15
CA GLY A 123 8.51 -2.72 -6.21
C GLY A 123 8.60 -4.20 -6.54
N MET A 124 7.49 -4.82 -6.90
CA MET A 124 7.43 -6.26 -7.16
C MET A 124 8.14 -6.67 -8.44
N ALA A 125 8.17 -5.79 -9.44
CA ALA A 125 8.83 -6.08 -10.71
C ALA A 125 10.33 -6.34 -10.53
N ASN A 126 10.99 -5.57 -9.66
CA ASN A 126 12.41 -5.76 -9.37
C ASN A 126 12.67 -7.10 -8.70
N GLN A 127 11.81 -7.48 -7.76
CA GLN A 127 11.92 -8.77 -7.08
C GLN A 127 11.74 -9.93 -8.07
N TYR A 128 10.76 -9.82 -8.96
CA TYR A 128 10.51 -10.82 -9.99
C TYR A 128 11.72 -11.00 -10.89
N ILE A 129 12.33 -9.91 -11.35
CA ILE A 129 13.52 -9.95 -12.21
C ILE A 129 14.69 -10.61 -11.49
N ARG A 130 14.90 -10.31 -10.21
CA ARG A 130 15.95 -10.96 -9.40
C ARG A 130 15.74 -12.46 -9.30
N ASP A 131 14.52 -12.88 -9.01
CA ASP A 131 14.19 -14.30 -8.88
C ASP A 131 14.41 -15.03 -10.19
N LEU A 132 13.97 -14.43 -11.29
CA LEU A 132 14.15 -15.00 -12.63
C LEU A 132 15.63 -15.14 -12.96
N SER A 133 16.43 -14.12 -12.69
CA SER A 133 17.88 -14.14 -12.94
C SER A 133 18.57 -15.24 -12.13
N THR A 134 18.18 -15.43 -10.89
CA THR A 134 18.71 -16.49 -10.03
C THR A 134 18.36 -17.87 -10.58
N ASN A 135 17.13 -18.06 -11.01
CA ASN A 135 16.68 -19.33 -11.58
C ASN A 135 17.42 -19.68 -12.88
N VAL A 136 17.68 -18.70 -13.72
CA VAL A 136 18.45 -18.90 -14.96
C VAL A 136 19.88 -19.32 -14.63
N LYS A 137 20.51 -18.70 -13.63
CA LYS A 137 21.88 -19.05 -13.23
C LYS A 137 21.99 -20.47 -12.64
N ARG A 138 20.93 -20.96 -12.02
CA ARG A 138 20.90 -22.31 -11.44
C ARG A 138 20.66 -23.37 -12.51
N GLY A 139 19.98 -23.01 -13.58
CA GLY A 139 19.70 -23.90 -14.68
C GLY A 139 20.87 -24.06 -15.59
#